data_cb3cd2d7535796864b654cbfe78d18c5
#
_entry.id   cb3cd2d7535796864b654cbfe78d18c5
#
_cell.length_a   1.000
_cell.length_b   1.000
_cell.length_c   1.000
_cell.angle_alpha   90.00
_cell.angle_beta   90.00
_cell.angle_gamma   90.00
#
_symmetry.space_group_name_H-M   'P 1'
#
loop_
_entity.id
_entity.type
_entity.pdbx_description
1 polymer ?
#
loop_
_entity_poly.entity_id
_entity_poly.type
_entity_poly.pdbx_seq_one_letter_code
_entity_poly.pdbx_strand_id
1 'polypeptide(L)'
;MTDLSVIIPGRNEMFFKNTIDNVLENIEGDTEIIGMCDGSWPDPPIPDNPRVTLVHHTKPTGQRASTNEGVGLSQAKYIMKLDAHCAVDKGFDVKLMANCEYDWTVIPRMYNLHAFNWVCKKCGHETYQGPTPTTCEKCDNATEFERKILWKPRRDKRTDYMWFDKNLHVAYFDKNYLKDY
;
A
#
# COMPACT_ATOMS: atom_id res chain seq x y z
N MET A 1 2.21 -25.56 3.12
CA MET A 1 1.95 -24.92 1.79
C MET A 1 1.37 -23.55 2.12
N THR A 2 1.99 -22.48 1.67
CA THR A 2 1.56 -21.11 1.96
C THR A 2 0.12 -20.88 1.53
N ASP A 3 -0.69 -20.25 2.37
CA ASP A 3 -2.10 -20.00 2.08
C ASP A 3 -2.27 -18.76 1.20
N LEU A 4 -1.54 -17.68 1.48
CA LEU A 4 -1.63 -16.40 0.78
C LEU A 4 -0.26 -15.89 0.36
N SER A 5 -0.11 -15.47 -0.90
CA SER A 5 1.02 -14.66 -1.36
C SER A 5 0.56 -13.22 -1.59
N VAL A 6 1.20 -12.29 -0.91
CA VAL A 6 1.00 -10.84 -1.09
C VAL A 6 2.03 -10.32 -2.07
N ILE A 7 1.59 -9.97 -3.28
CA ILE A 7 2.45 -9.44 -4.34
C ILE A 7 2.50 -7.92 -4.24
N ILE A 8 3.69 -7.37 -4.04
CA ILE A 8 3.89 -5.93 -3.84
C ILE A 8 4.86 -5.40 -4.90
N PRO A 9 4.38 -4.85 -6.03
CA PRO A 9 5.23 -4.20 -7.00
C PRO A 9 5.62 -2.79 -6.54
N GLY A 10 6.92 -2.48 -6.60
CA GLY A 10 7.46 -1.18 -6.21
C GLY A 10 8.54 -0.70 -7.18
N ARG A 11 8.50 0.59 -7.54
CA ARG A 11 9.54 1.26 -8.30
C ARG A 11 9.78 2.66 -7.74
N ASN A 12 10.98 2.92 -7.23
CA ASN A 12 11.32 4.18 -6.56
C ASN A 12 10.33 4.54 -5.45
N GLU A 13 9.78 3.53 -4.77
CA GLU A 13 8.74 3.72 -3.77
C GLU A 13 9.35 3.79 -2.36
N MET A 14 9.37 4.98 -1.81
CA MET A 14 9.96 5.27 -0.51
C MET A 14 9.27 4.56 0.67
N PHE A 15 8.02 4.13 0.51
CA PHE A 15 7.25 3.44 1.53
C PHE A 15 7.22 1.92 1.36
N PHE A 16 8.00 1.38 0.43
CA PHE A 16 8.02 -0.05 0.15
C PHE A 16 8.35 -0.87 1.40
N LYS A 17 9.42 -0.48 2.10
CA LYS A 17 9.78 -1.11 3.38
C LYS A 17 8.68 -0.98 4.43
N ASN A 18 8.10 0.22 4.59
CA ASN A 18 7.03 0.44 5.57
C ASN A 18 5.81 -0.45 5.29
N THR A 19 5.46 -0.65 4.02
CA THR A 19 4.36 -1.53 3.62
C THR A 19 4.67 -2.98 3.97
N ILE A 20 5.86 -3.48 3.65
CA ILE A 20 6.29 -4.85 3.97
C ILE A 20 6.31 -5.07 5.48
N ASP A 21 6.93 -4.15 6.23
CA ASP A 21 6.97 -4.24 7.70
C ASP A 21 5.56 -4.27 8.29
N ASN A 22 4.65 -3.42 7.81
CA ASN A 22 3.27 -3.37 8.27
C ASN A 22 2.49 -4.65 7.93
N VAL A 23 2.73 -5.25 6.76
CA VAL A 23 2.14 -6.55 6.41
C VAL A 23 2.65 -7.62 7.37
N LEU A 24 3.97 -7.72 7.59
CA LEU A 24 4.58 -8.70 8.51
C LEU A 24 4.06 -8.59 9.94
N GLU A 25 3.82 -7.37 10.43
CA GLU A 25 3.28 -7.13 11.78
C GLU A 25 1.81 -7.55 11.91
N ASN A 26 1.06 -7.58 10.82
CA ASN A 26 -0.38 -7.73 10.82
C ASN A 26 -0.90 -9.06 10.25
N ILE A 27 -0.05 -9.91 9.70
CA ILE A 27 -0.43 -11.28 9.29
C ILE A 27 -0.73 -12.15 10.50
N GLU A 28 -1.69 -13.06 10.35
CA GLU A 28 -2.06 -14.08 11.36
C GLU A 28 -2.08 -15.49 10.76
N GLY A 29 -2.11 -15.61 9.43
CA GLY A 29 -2.09 -16.89 8.71
C GLY A 29 -0.71 -17.27 8.17
N ASP A 30 -0.68 -18.33 7.37
CA ASP A 30 0.51 -18.72 6.60
C ASP A 30 0.60 -17.89 5.33
N THR A 31 1.14 -16.67 5.49
CA THR A 31 1.24 -15.65 4.46
C THR A 31 2.70 -15.33 4.15
N GLU A 32 3.03 -15.27 2.87
CA GLU A 32 4.31 -14.79 2.36
C GLU A 32 4.16 -13.46 1.60
N ILE A 33 5.26 -12.76 1.41
CA ILE A 33 5.34 -11.53 0.63
C ILE A 33 6.30 -11.74 -0.52
N ILE A 34 5.87 -11.40 -1.74
CA ILE A 34 6.72 -11.35 -2.92
C ILE A 34 6.82 -9.89 -3.35
N GLY A 35 7.94 -9.25 -2.98
CA GLY A 35 8.25 -7.87 -3.32
C GLY A 35 8.93 -7.79 -4.68
N MET A 36 8.31 -7.08 -5.62
CA MET A 36 8.83 -6.91 -6.99
C MET A 36 9.52 -5.55 -7.11
N CYS A 37 10.86 -5.55 -7.12
CA CYS A 37 11.69 -4.36 -7.26
C CYS A 37 11.86 -4.02 -8.75
N ASP A 38 10.93 -3.24 -9.32
CA ASP A 38 10.82 -3.01 -10.76
C ASP A 38 11.82 -1.95 -11.27
N GLY A 39 13.07 -2.38 -11.51
CA GLY A 39 14.14 -1.54 -12.04
C GLY A 39 14.74 -0.55 -11.03
N SER A 40 14.50 -0.74 -9.74
CA SER A 40 15.10 0.04 -8.66
C SER A 40 15.30 -0.80 -7.41
N TRP A 41 16.36 -0.50 -6.64
CA TRP A 41 16.54 -1.07 -5.32
C TRP A 41 15.63 -0.37 -4.30
N PRO A 42 15.12 -1.09 -3.29
CA PRO A 42 14.36 -0.46 -2.22
C PRO A 42 15.25 0.47 -1.39
N ASP A 43 14.76 1.67 -1.10
CA ASP A 43 15.39 2.63 -0.21
C ASP A 43 14.31 3.17 0.77
N PRO A 44 14.45 2.91 2.06
CA PRO A 44 15.51 2.13 2.73
C PRO A 44 15.51 0.63 2.36
N PRO A 45 16.66 -0.06 2.52
CA PRO A 45 16.77 -1.47 2.20
C PRO A 45 15.87 -2.33 3.09
N ILE A 46 15.32 -3.39 2.53
CA ILE A 46 14.46 -4.35 3.22
C ILE A 46 15.38 -5.47 3.76
N PRO A 47 15.39 -5.72 5.06
CA PRO A 47 16.20 -6.79 5.65
C PRO A 47 15.65 -8.16 5.28
N ASP A 48 16.52 -9.17 5.32
CA ASP A 48 16.14 -10.56 5.10
C ASP A 48 15.09 -11.02 6.10
N ASN A 49 14.06 -11.67 5.57
CA ASN A 49 13.00 -12.26 6.35
C ASN A 49 12.52 -13.55 5.66
N PRO A 50 12.32 -14.67 6.38
CA PRO A 50 11.93 -15.95 5.77
C PRO A 50 10.56 -15.92 5.08
N ARG A 51 9.72 -14.93 5.36
CA ARG A 51 8.42 -14.73 4.73
C ARG A 51 8.46 -13.72 3.56
N VAL A 52 9.64 -13.16 3.23
CA VAL A 52 9.79 -12.12 2.20
C VAL A 52 10.76 -12.58 1.12
N THR A 53 10.27 -12.64 -0.09
CA THR A 53 11.08 -12.84 -1.29
C THR A 53 11.14 -11.54 -2.07
N LEU A 54 12.34 -11.02 -2.35
CA LEU A 54 12.54 -9.86 -3.21
C LEU A 54 13.02 -10.30 -4.59
N VAL A 55 12.29 -9.89 -5.61
CA VAL A 55 12.64 -10.11 -7.02
C VAL A 55 13.10 -8.79 -7.62
N HIS A 56 14.30 -8.78 -8.18
CA HIS A 56 14.92 -7.58 -8.73
C HIS A 56 14.94 -7.62 -10.25
N HIS A 57 14.30 -6.63 -10.88
CA HIS A 57 14.45 -6.41 -12.32
C HIS A 57 15.59 -5.45 -12.60
N THR A 58 16.42 -5.77 -13.57
CA THR A 58 17.50 -4.87 -14.03
C THR A 58 16.96 -3.66 -14.79
N LYS A 59 15.77 -3.80 -15.37
CA LYS A 59 15.06 -2.75 -16.11
C LYS A 59 13.59 -2.76 -15.71
N PRO A 60 12.93 -1.59 -15.66
CA PRO A 60 11.52 -1.54 -15.34
C PRO A 60 10.67 -2.24 -16.41
N THR A 61 9.78 -3.09 -15.96
CA THR A 61 8.83 -3.84 -16.80
C THR A 61 7.40 -3.30 -16.66
N GLY A 62 7.15 -2.54 -15.60
CA GLY A 62 5.86 -1.96 -15.27
C GLY A 62 5.04 -2.81 -14.30
N GLN A 63 4.14 -2.16 -13.58
CA GLN A 63 3.38 -2.76 -12.48
C GLN A 63 2.63 -4.05 -12.87
N ARG A 64 2.01 -4.08 -14.06
CA ARG A 64 1.23 -5.26 -14.50
C ARG A 64 2.13 -6.47 -14.76
N ALA A 65 3.24 -6.26 -15.46
CA ALA A 65 4.19 -7.34 -15.76
C ALA A 65 4.82 -7.86 -14.47
N SER A 66 5.29 -6.97 -13.59
CA SER A 66 5.84 -7.33 -12.28
C SER A 66 4.83 -8.10 -11.41
N THR A 67 3.56 -7.68 -11.39
CA THR A 67 2.51 -8.39 -10.66
C THR A 67 2.29 -9.79 -11.22
N ASN A 68 2.18 -9.94 -12.54
CA ASN A 68 1.97 -11.24 -13.18
C ASN A 68 3.15 -12.19 -12.95
N GLU A 69 4.38 -11.67 -12.98
CA GLU A 69 5.57 -12.46 -12.66
C GLU A 69 5.56 -12.92 -11.20
N GLY A 70 5.26 -12.02 -10.26
CA GLY A 70 5.12 -12.36 -8.84
C GLY A 70 4.05 -13.43 -8.60
N VAL A 71 2.91 -13.36 -9.31
CA VAL A 71 1.89 -14.41 -9.29
C VAL A 71 2.44 -15.73 -9.81
N GLY A 72 3.24 -15.71 -10.89
CA GLY A 72 3.87 -16.91 -11.47
C GLY A 72 4.89 -17.59 -10.55
N LEU A 73 5.48 -16.85 -9.60
CA LEU A 73 6.42 -17.37 -8.61
C LEU A 73 5.71 -17.98 -7.39
N SER A 74 4.47 -17.58 -7.15
CA SER A 74 3.68 -18.05 -6.01
C SER A 74 3.26 -19.51 -6.14
N GLN A 75 3.23 -20.22 -5.00
CA GLN A 75 2.63 -21.54 -4.83
C GLN A 75 1.44 -21.52 -3.86
N ALA A 76 0.98 -20.33 -3.46
CA ALA A 76 -0.10 -20.15 -2.51
C ALA A 76 -1.47 -20.41 -3.15
N LYS A 77 -2.43 -20.78 -2.31
CA LYS A 77 -3.83 -20.97 -2.72
C LYS A 77 -4.50 -19.64 -3.09
N TYR A 78 -4.15 -18.55 -2.40
CA TYR A 78 -4.70 -17.23 -2.60
C TYR A 78 -3.61 -16.24 -3.01
N ILE A 79 -3.97 -15.28 -3.83
CA ILE A 79 -3.10 -14.19 -4.28
C ILE A 79 -3.72 -12.86 -3.89
N MET A 80 -2.93 -11.98 -3.30
CA MET A 80 -3.31 -10.60 -3.04
C MET A 80 -2.31 -9.65 -3.71
N LYS A 81 -2.80 -8.68 -4.47
CA LYS A 81 -1.98 -7.56 -4.94
C LYS A 81 -2.14 -6.40 -3.97
N LEU A 82 -1.03 -5.84 -3.52
CA LEU A 82 -0.98 -4.68 -2.65
C LEU A 82 -0.05 -3.62 -3.23
N ASP A 83 -0.43 -2.35 -3.15
CA ASP A 83 0.48 -1.26 -3.54
C ASP A 83 1.56 -1.05 -2.48
N ALA A 84 2.74 -0.59 -2.92
CA ALA A 84 3.92 -0.44 -2.05
C ALA A 84 3.86 0.78 -1.09
N HIS A 85 2.68 1.37 -0.91
CA HIS A 85 2.40 2.47 0.02
C HIS A 85 1.08 2.26 0.76
N CYS A 86 0.83 1.04 1.20
CA CYS A 86 -0.39 0.63 1.90
C CYS A 86 -0.10 0.18 3.33
N ALA A 87 -1.11 0.30 4.17
CA ALA A 87 -1.15 -0.31 5.50
C ALA A 87 -2.37 -1.23 5.59
N VAL A 88 -2.24 -2.30 6.35
CA VAL A 88 -3.29 -3.30 6.54
C VAL A 88 -3.67 -3.42 8.02
N ASP A 89 -4.90 -3.87 8.28
CA ASP A 89 -5.36 -4.16 9.64
C ASP A 89 -4.88 -5.55 10.10
N LYS A 90 -4.83 -5.74 11.41
CA LYS A 90 -4.47 -7.02 12.04
C LYS A 90 -5.37 -8.16 11.56
N GLY A 91 -4.75 -9.25 11.11
CA GLY A 91 -5.44 -10.43 10.59
C GLY A 91 -6.19 -10.18 9.28
N PHE A 92 -5.75 -9.20 8.47
CA PHE A 92 -6.36 -8.92 7.16
C PHE A 92 -6.36 -10.15 6.26
N ASP A 93 -5.30 -10.94 6.30
CA ASP A 93 -5.08 -12.14 5.51
C ASP A 93 -6.13 -13.22 5.79
N VAL A 94 -6.29 -13.62 7.05
CA VAL A 94 -7.28 -14.62 7.45
C VAL A 94 -8.71 -14.14 7.23
N LYS A 95 -8.99 -12.85 7.43
CA LYS A 95 -10.32 -12.27 7.20
C LYS A 95 -10.70 -12.24 5.72
N LEU A 96 -9.76 -11.88 4.83
CA LEU A 96 -10.02 -11.86 3.40
C LEU A 96 -10.17 -13.27 2.84
N MET A 97 -9.31 -14.21 3.23
CA MET A 97 -9.41 -15.60 2.81
C MET A 97 -10.71 -16.27 3.26
N ALA A 98 -11.17 -16.01 4.50
CA ALA A 98 -12.42 -16.55 5.03
C ALA A 98 -13.67 -16.06 4.27
N ASN A 99 -13.56 -14.95 3.55
CA ASN A 99 -14.67 -14.34 2.78
C ASN A 99 -14.45 -14.43 1.27
N CYS A 100 -13.54 -15.29 0.80
CA CYS A 100 -13.19 -15.44 -0.62
C CYS A 100 -13.54 -16.84 -1.13
N GLU A 101 -14.42 -16.92 -2.12
CA GLU A 101 -14.72 -18.16 -2.83
C GLU A 101 -13.87 -18.28 -4.10
N TYR A 102 -13.92 -19.44 -4.77
CA TYR A 102 -13.01 -19.83 -5.83
C TYR A 102 -12.89 -18.82 -6.98
N ASP A 103 -13.99 -18.24 -7.41
CA ASP A 103 -14.05 -17.32 -8.56
C ASP A 103 -14.25 -15.84 -8.14
N TRP A 104 -14.03 -15.54 -6.86
CA TRP A 104 -14.25 -14.21 -6.33
C TRP A 104 -12.96 -13.37 -6.30
N THR A 105 -13.14 -12.07 -6.57
CA THR A 105 -12.17 -11.04 -6.23
C THR A 105 -12.71 -10.24 -5.05
N VAL A 106 -12.04 -10.36 -3.91
CA VAL A 106 -12.42 -9.64 -2.69
C VAL A 106 -11.61 -8.37 -2.56
N ILE A 107 -12.29 -7.23 -2.47
CA ILE A 107 -11.65 -5.92 -2.29
C ILE A 107 -12.02 -5.39 -0.90
N PRO A 108 -11.05 -5.21 0.00
CA PRO A 108 -11.33 -4.67 1.32
C PRO A 108 -11.71 -3.19 1.26
N ARG A 109 -12.42 -2.71 2.30
CA ARG A 109 -12.66 -1.29 2.44
C ARG A 109 -11.34 -0.54 2.64
N MET A 110 -11.13 0.49 1.82
CA MET A 110 -9.93 1.33 1.88
C MET A 110 -10.20 2.64 2.65
N TYR A 111 -9.18 3.09 3.36
CA TYR A 111 -9.12 4.39 4.02
C TYR A 111 -7.88 5.15 3.55
N ASN A 112 -7.93 6.47 3.56
CA ASN A 112 -6.74 7.25 3.27
C ASN A 112 -5.67 6.98 4.32
N LEU A 113 -4.46 6.73 3.87
CA LEU A 113 -3.29 6.59 4.73
C LEU A 113 -2.69 7.96 5.02
N HIS A 114 -2.58 8.33 6.30
CA HIS A 114 -1.75 9.44 6.74
C HIS A 114 -0.32 8.90 6.92
N ALA A 115 0.46 8.94 5.85
CA ALA A 115 1.78 8.34 5.84
C ALA A 115 2.82 9.20 6.59
N PHE A 116 2.76 10.53 6.46
CA PHE A 116 3.72 11.44 7.08
C PHE A 116 3.16 12.86 7.25
N ASN A 117 3.83 13.65 8.10
CA ASN A 117 3.75 15.11 8.08
C ASN A 117 5.05 15.68 7.55
N TRP A 118 4.95 16.84 6.90
CA TRP A 118 6.09 17.71 6.70
C TRP A 118 6.39 18.46 7.99
N VAL A 119 7.64 18.48 8.41
CA VAL A 119 8.10 19.20 9.59
C VAL A 119 9.07 20.29 9.14
N CYS A 120 8.79 21.52 9.49
CA CYS A 120 9.71 22.63 9.27
C CYS A 120 10.94 22.49 10.17
N LYS A 121 12.12 22.36 9.60
CA LYS A 121 13.36 22.23 10.36
C LYS A 121 13.70 23.43 11.24
N LYS A 122 13.17 24.61 10.92
CA LYS A 122 13.43 25.83 11.68
C LYS A 122 12.56 25.96 12.94
N CYS A 123 11.27 25.70 12.86
CA CYS A 123 10.34 25.96 13.97
C CYS A 123 9.54 24.73 14.43
N GLY A 124 9.75 23.56 13.84
CA GLY A 124 9.03 22.33 14.20
C GLY A 124 7.55 22.31 13.80
N HIS A 125 7.06 23.30 13.04
CA HIS A 125 5.67 23.29 12.57
C HIS A 125 5.41 22.12 11.66
N GLU A 126 4.30 21.40 11.91
CA GLU A 126 3.90 20.24 11.15
C GLU A 126 2.73 20.57 10.22
N THR A 127 2.84 20.17 8.95
CA THR A 127 1.77 20.25 7.96
C THR A 127 1.47 18.86 7.40
N TYR A 128 0.20 18.64 7.04
CA TYR A 128 -0.25 17.35 6.49
C TYR A 128 0.50 17.02 5.18
N GLN A 129 0.74 15.74 4.93
CA GLN A 129 1.33 15.22 3.70
C GLN A 129 0.73 15.86 2.44
N GLY A 130 1.52 15.87 1.38
CA GLY A 130 1.18 16.52 0.12
C GLY A 130 2.44 16.92 -0.61
N PRO A 131 2.38 17.86 -1.55
CA PRO A 131 3.55 18.45 -2.18
C PRO A 131 4.51 19.02 -1.14
N THR A 132 5.80 19.00 -1.44
CA THR A 132 6.79 19.65 -0.55
C THR A 132 6.45 21.13 -0.39
N PRO A 133 6.27 21.62 0.84
CA PRO A 133 6.01 23.04 1.07
C PRO A 133 7.18 23.91 0.55
N THR A 134 6.87 25.03 -0.03
CA THR A 134 7.88 26.02 -0.46
C THR A 134 8.28 26.96 0.66
N THR A 135 7.35 27.24 1.57
CA THR A 135 7.52 28.10 2.73
C THR A 135 6.80 27.52 3.93
N CYS A 136 7.24 27.85 5.14
CA CYS A 136 6.57 27.45 6.36
C CYS A 136 5.47 28.45 6.73
N GLU A 137 4.24 27.97 6.88
CA GLU A 137 3.08 28.80 7.24
C GLU A 137 3.21 29.49 8.59
N LYS A 138 4.09 29.02 9.49
CA LYS A 138 4.26 29.56 10.83
C LYS A 138 5.41 30.56 10.95
N CYS A 139 6.51 30.38 10.22
CA CYS A 139 7.70 31.19 10.38
C CYS A 139 8.14 31.91 9.11
N ASP A 140 7.41 31.75 8.00
CA ASP A 140 7.58 32.37 6.66
C ASP A 140 8.99 32.28 6.03
N ASN A 141 9.93 31.59 6.70
CA ASN A 141 11.35 31.63 6.40
C ASN A 141 11.98 30.26 6.12
N ALA A 142 11.22 29.19 6.14
CA ALA A 142 11.86 27.91 5.98
C ALA A 142 11.68 27.41 4.56
N THR A 143 12.77 26.96 4.00
CA THR A 143 12.84 26.23 2.73
C THR A 143 13.22 24.78 2.96
N GLU A 144 13.54 24.39 4.21
CA GLU A 144 13.95 23.06 4.57
C GLU A 144 12.88 22.36 5.40
N PHE A 145 12.44 21.23 4.87
CA PHE A 145 11.44 20.37 5.49
C PHE A 145 11.95 18.92 5.54
N GLU A 146 11.50 18.19 6.54
CA GLU A 146 11.72 16.76 6.65
C GLU A 146 10.37 16.04 6.79
N ARG A 147 10.35 14.74 6.52
CA ARG A 147 9.15 13.91 6.68
C ARG A 147 9.18 13.21 8.02
N LYS A 148 8.14 13.43 8.82
CA LYS A 148 7.87 12.66 10.03
C LYS A 148 6.87 11.56 9.69
N ILE A 149 7.34 10.31 9.64
CA ILE A 149 6.49 9.17 9.32
C ILE A 149 5.48 8.93 10.43
N LEU A 150 4.20 8.77 10.07
CA LEU A 150 3.09 8.53 10.98
C LEU A 150 2.44 7.16 10.74
N TRP A 151 2.22 6.80 9.50
CA TRP A 151 1.68 5.52 9.04
C TRP A 151 0.36 5.14 9.72
N LYS A 152 -0.64 6.03 9.68
CA LYS A 152 -1.92 5.89 10.37
C LYS A 152 -3.10 5.96 9.40
N PRO A 153 -4.10 5.07 9.51
CA PRO A 153 -5.31 5.19 8.71
C PRO A 153 -6.13 6.40 9.15
N ARG A 154 -6.63 7.16 8.19
CA ARG A 154 -7.60 8.23 8.40
C ARG A 154 -9.00 7.65 8.28
N ARG A 155 -9.56 7.17 9.38
CA ARG A 155 -10.89 6.54 9.39
C ARG A 155 -12.04 7.50 9.08
N ASP A 156 -11.81 8.81 9.17
CA ASP A 156 -12.70 9.89 8.73
C ASP A 156 -12.70 10.09 7.20
N LYS A 157 -11.67 9.57 6.52
CA LYS A 157 -11.47 9.63 5.06
C LYS A 157 -11.41 8.22 4.50
N ARG A 158 -12.54 7.71 4.05
CA ARG A 158 -12.64 6.41 3.39
C ARG A 158 -12.85 6.59 1.90
N THR A 159 -12.39 5.63 1.12
CA THR A 159 -12.77 5.49 -0.28
C THR A 159 -14.15 4.87 -0.34
N ASP A 160 -15.06 5.50 -1.04
CA ASP A 160 -16.38 4.93 -1.29
C ASP A 160 -16.24 3.76 -2.28
N TYR A 161 -17.24 2.87 -2.31
CA TYR A 161 -17.19 1.68 -3.14
C TYR A 161 -17.02 2.03 -4.61
N MET A 162 -16.17 1.26 -5.29
CA MET A 162 -16.09 1.26 -6.74
C MET A 162 -17.06 0.23 -7.31
N TRP A 163 -17.62 0.53 -8.45
CA TRP A 163 -18.40 -0.40 -9.26
C TRP A 163 -18.05 -0.24 -10.73
N PHE A 164 -18.39 -1.22 -11.52
CA PHE A 164 -18.23 -1.12 -12.97
C PHE A 164 -19.58 -0.79 -13.60
N ASP A 165 -19.61 0.21 -14.47
CA ASP A 165 -20.77 0.44 -15.31
C ASP A 165 -20.90 -0.66 -16.39
N LYS A 166 -21.97 -0.59 -17.19
CA LYS A 166 -22.22 -1.56 -18.29
C LYS A 166 -21.11 -1.62 -19.36
N ASN A 167 -20.22 -0.63 -19.40
CA ASN A 167 -19.08 -0.57 -20.31
C ASN A 167 -17.76 -0.95 -19.64
N LEU A 168 -17.80 -1.48 -18.41
CA LEU A 168 -16.66 -1.81 -17.57
C LEU A 168 -15.78 -0.60 -17.19
N HIS A 169 -16.36 0.61 -17.23
CA HIS A 169 -15.67 1.77 -16.67
C HIS A 169 -15.82 1.80 -15.16
N VAL A 170 -14.73 2.12 -14.46
CA VAL A 170 -14.74 2.29 -13.01
C VAL A 170 -15.55 3.53 -12.66
N ALA A 171 -16.56 3.35 -11.83
CA ALA A 171 -17.34 4.42 -11.23
C ALA A 171 -17.19 4.39 -9.71
N TYR A 172 -17.22 5.56 -9.10
CA TYR A 172 -17.19 5.70 -7.64
C TYR A 172 -18.58 6.05 -7.15
N PHE A 173 -19.05 5.36 -6.12
CA PHE A 173 -20.27 5.77 -5.43
C PHE A 173 -20.02 7.08 -4.70
N ASP A 174 -20.77 8.11 -5.04
CA ASP A 174 -20.87 9.32 -4.25
C ASP A 174 -21.58 9.01 -2.93
N LYS A 175 -21.21 9.74 -1.86
CA LYS A 175 -21.83 9.64 -0.53
C LYS A 175 -23.36 9.78 -0.55
N ASN A 176 -23.90 10.42 -1.58
CA ASN A 176 -25.35 10.59 -1.75
C ASN A 176 -26.03 9.31 -2.23
N TYR A 177 -25.32 8.40 -2.87
CA TYR A 177 -25.88 7.14 -3.39
C TYR A 177 -26.18 6.11 -2.30
N LEU A 178 -25.47 6.18 -1.16
CA LEU A 178 -25.61 5.24 -0.04
C LEU A 178 -26.73 5.63 0.93
N LYS A 179 -27.45 6.71 0.69
CA LYS A 179 -28.58 7.14 1.53
C LYS A 179 -29.89 6.41 1.23
N ASP A 180 -29.94 5.72 0.09
CA ASP A 180 -31.16 5.05 -0.41
C ASP A 180 -31.07 3.52 -0.31
N TYR A 181 -30.07 2.97 0.42
CA TYR A 181 -29.92 1.53 0.69
C TYR A 181 -29.69 1.24 2.18
#